data_dfc5c525c5db660521f8c11e3147fc69
#
_entry.id   dfc5c525c5db660521f8c11e3147fc69
#
_cell.length_a   1.000
_cell.length_b   1.000
_cell.length_c   1.000
_cell.angle_alpha   90.00
_cell.angle_beta   90.00
_cell.angle_gamma   90.00
#
_symmetry.space_group_name_H-M   'P 1'
#
loop_
_entity.id
_entity.type
_entity.pdbx_description
1 polymer ?
#
loop_
_entity_poly.entity_id
_entity_poly.type
_entity_poly.pdbx_seq_one_letter_code
_entity_poly.pdbx_strand_id
1 'polypeptide(L)'
;AHGLDTIQEGSLDDWDNMIDSNVKGLLYVSRVLIPKMIVKQNGHIINIGSLAGREVYEKGNIYCATKHAVNAISKAMRIDLNKTGIKVSEINPGLVETDFSNVRFKGDNNRAEKVYLGYKALQADDIADIIEFVINRPSHVNIADILVLPKSQATSSIINKN
;
A
#
# COMPACT_ATOMS: atom_id res chain seq x y z
N ALA A 1 -0.38 -8.91 3.80
CA ALA A 1 -0.61 -9.99 2.81
C ALA A 1 -0.61 -11.34 3.51
N HIS A 2 -1.30 -12.31 2.95
CA HIS A 2 -1.36 -13.68 3.41
C HIS A 2 -1.10 -14.62 2.23
N GLY A 3 -0.21 -15.59 2.38
CA GLY A 3 0.14 -16.56 1.37
C GLY A 3 0.89 -15.99 0.15
N LEU A 4 1.38 -16.87 -0.67
CA LEU A 4 2.02 -16.61 -1.96
C LEU A 4 1.90 -17.87 -2.81
N ASP A 5 0.70 -18.09 -3.38
CA ASP A 5 0.31 -19.31 -4.08
C ASP A 5 -0.27 -18.98 -5.45
N THR A 6 -0.30 -19.96 -6.33
CA THR A 6 -0.98 -19.83 -7.63
C THR A 6 -2.48 -19.68 -7.45
N ILE A 7 -3.19 -19.14 -8.45
CA ILE A 7 -4.62 -18.87 -8.35
C ILE A 7 -5.45 -20.16 -8.11
N GLN A 8 -5.00 -21.29 -8.63
CA GLN A 8 -5.70 -22.58 -8.47
C GLN A 8 -5.39 -23.29 -7.13
N GLU A 9 -4.38 -22.83 -6.38
CA GLU A 9 -3.91 -23.46 -5.13
C GLU A 9 -4.06 -22.57 -3.90
N GLY A 10 -4.42 -21.29 -4.11
CA GLY A 10 -4.50 -20.31 -3.05
C GLY A 10 -5.60 -20.61 -2.03
N SER A 11 -5.35 -20.27 -0.77
CA SER A 11 -6.29 -20.42 0.32
C SER A 11 -7.40 -19.36 0.22
N LEU A 12 -8.66 -19.78 0.25
CA LEU A 12 -9.82 -18.88 0.27
C LEU A 12 -9.81 -18.00 1.52
N ASP A 13 -9.43 -18.54 2.68
CA ASP A 13 -9.32 -17.78 3.93
C ASP A 13 -8.27 -16.67 3.83
N ASP A 14 -7.12 -16.94 3.20
CA ASP A 14 -6.10 -15.91 2.96
C ASP A 14 -6.62 -14.81 2.01
N TRP A 15 -7.39 -15.17 1.01
CA TRP A 15 -8.00 -14.22 0.08
C TRP A 15 -9.03 -13.35 0.76
N ASP A 16 -9.94 -13.94 1.54
CA ASP A 16 -10.94 -13.21 2.30
C ASP A 16 -10.28 -12.24 3.29
N ASN A 17 -9.28 -12.71 4.05
CA ASN A 17 -8.51 -11.85 4.96
C ASN A 17 -7.84 -10.67 4.26
N MET A 18 -7.28 -10.87 3.06
CA MET A 18 -6.66 -9.78 2.29
C MET A 18 -7.71 -8.79 1.76
N ILE A 19 -8.84 -9.26 1.26
CA ILE A 19 -9.92 -8.42 0.77
C ILE A 19 -10.54 -7.64 1.93
N ASP A 20 -10.83 -8.31 3.04
CA ASP A 20 -11.44 -7.71 4.22
C ASP A 20 -10.55 -6.62 4.82
N SER A 21 -9.26 -6.90 5.00
CA SER A 21 -8.35 -5.91 5.59
C SER A 21 -7.99 -4.78 4.61
N ASN A 22 -7.58 -5.09 3.39
CA ASN A 22 -7.01 -4.10 2.48
C ASN A 22 -8.07 -3.28 1.74
N VAL A 23 -9.25 -3.83 1.49
CA VAL A 23 -10.32 -3.18 0.72
C VAL A 23 -11.47 -2.76 1.64
N LYS A 24 -12.14 -3.72 2.28
CA LYS A 24 -13.31 -3.41 3.13
C LYS A 24 -12.90 -2.57 4.33
N GLY A 25 -11.78 -2.91 5.01
CA GLY A 25 -11.27 -2.15 6.14
C GLY A 25 -10.99 -0.69 5.77
N LEU A 26 -10.33 -0.45 4.64
CA LEU A 26 -10.12 0.91 4.12
C LEU A 26 -11.45 1.65 3.91
N LEU A 27 -12.42 1.01 3.26
CA LEU A 27 -13.72 1.62 2.98
C LEU A 27 -14.51 1.92 4.27
N TYR A 28 -14.52 1.01 5.25
CA TYR A 28 -15.25 1.18 6.50
C TYR A 28 -14.68 2.34 7.34
N VAL A 29 -13.35 2.40 7.49
CA VAL A 29 -12.69 3.52 8.19
C VAL A 29 -12.96 4.84 7.47
N SER A 30 -12.83 4.86 6.15
CA SER A 30 -13.09 6.04 5.34
C SER A 30 -14.54 6.52 5.47
N ARG A 31 -15.51 5.60 5.44
CA ARG A 31 -16.93 5.90 5.58
C ARG A 31 -17.27 6.58 6.92
N VAL A 32 -16.54 6.25 7.97
CA VAL A 32 -16.74 6.83 9.30
C VAL A 32 -16.03 8.19 9.46
N LEU A 33 -14.82 8.32 8.91
CA LEU A 33 -13.98 9.50 9.15
C LEU A 33 -14.24 10.65 8.15
N ILE A 34 -14.49 10.35 6.87
CA ILE A 34 -14.66 11.38 5.85
C ILE A 34 -15.78 12.37 6.17
N PRO A 35 -16.99 11.98 6.61
CA PRO A 35 -18.01 12.94 6.96
C PRO A 35 -17.60 13.94 8.04
N LYS A 36 -16.77 13.48 9.01
CA LYS A 36 -16.24 14.35 10.08
C LYS A 36 -15.23 15.35 9.55
N MET A 37 -14.42 14.95 8.58
CA MET A 37 -13.45 15.84 7.90
C MET A 37 -14.20 16.88 7.06
N ILE A 38 -15.27 16.48 6.35
CA ILE A 38 -16.11 17.37 5.54
C ILE A 38 -16.71 18.48 6.40
N VAL A 39 -17.27 18.14 7.56
CA VAL A 39 -17.83 19.13 8.51
C VAL A 39 -16.77 20.13 8.95
N LYS A 40 -15.52 19.69 9.14
CA LYS A 40 -14.40 20.56 9.52
C LYS A 40 -13.79 21.32 8.33
N GLN A 41 -14.17 20.98 7.12
CA GLN A 41 -13.55 21.49 5.87
C GLN A 41 -12.03 21.38 5.86
N ASN A 42 -11.50 20.38 6.55
CA ASN A 42 -10.07 20.14 6.70
C ASN A 42 -9.79 18.65 6.90
N GLY A 43 -8.82 18.14 6.18
CA GLY A 43 -8.36 16.77 6.31
C GLY A 43 -7.37 16.38 5.21
N HIS A 44 -6.58 15.38 5.53
CA HIS A 44 -5.70 14.75 4.56
C HIS A 44 -5.76 13.23 4.76
N ILE A 45 -6.23 12.52 3.77
CA ILE A 45 -6.27 11.06 3.74
C ILE A 45 -5.00 10.59 3.03
N ILE A 46 -4.22 9.73 3.69
CA ILE A 46 -3.04 9.11 3.09
C ILE A 46 -3.25 7.60 3.09
N ASN A 47 -3.46 7.04 1.93
CA ASN A 47 -3.59 5.61 1.74
C ASN A 47 -2.23 4.98 1.45
N ILE A 48 -1.92 3.88 2.12
CA ILE A 48 -0.72 3.11 1.83
C ILE A 48 -1.07 2.05 0.77
N GLY A 49 -0.68 2.36 -0.44
CA GLY A 49 -0.77 1.47 -1.60
C GLY A 49 0.38 0.45 -1.63
N SER A 50 0.92 0.22 -2.79
CA SER A 50 2.09 -0.62 -3.05
C SER A 50 2.48 -0.52 -4.52
N LEU A 51 3.74 -0.85 -4.87
CA LEU A 51 4.12 -1.19 -6.24
C LEU A 51 3.19 -2.28 -6.82
N ALA A 52 2.73 -3.22 -5.98
CA ALA A 52 1.75 -4.26 -6.33
C ALA A 52 0.35 -3.72 -6.70
N GLY A 53 0.07 -2.44 -6.50
CA GLY A 53 -1.11 -1.75 -7.00
C GLY A 53 -0.96 -1.17 -8.41
N ARG A 54 0.22 -1.34 -9.03
CA ARG A 54 0.57 -0.89 -10.38
C ARG A 54 1.06 -2.02 -11.26
N GLU A 55 1.60 -3.06 -10.66
CA GLU A 55 2.18 -4.23 -11.32
C GLU A 55 1.61 -5.51 -10.71
N VAL A 56 1.71 -6.59 -11.46
CA VAL A 56 1.36 -7.94 -11.01
C VAL A 56 2.60 -8.81 -11.08
N TYR A 57 2.80 -9.67 -10.09
CA TYR A 57 3.90 -10.62 -10.03
C TYR A 57 3.40 -12.04 -9.77
N GLU A 58 4.21 -13.02 -10.10
CA GLU A 58 3.87 -14.43 -9.93
C GLU A 58 3.41 -14.74 -8.50
N LYS A 59 2.30 -15.45 -8.37
CA LYS A 59 1.65 -15.83 -7.09
C LYS A 59 1.15 -14.64 -6.23
N GLY A 60 1.31 -13.40 -6.69
CA GLY A 60 0.84 -12.22 -5.99
C GLY A 60 -0.63 -11.88 -6.20
N ASN A 61 -1.37 -12.70 -6.91
CA ASN A 61 -2.72 -12.52 -7.46
C ASN A 61 -3.67 -11.64 -6.63
N ILE A 62 -4.21 -12.15 -5.53
CA ILE A 62 -5.20 -11.40 -4.72
C ILE A 62 -4.57 -10.21 -4.00
N TYR A 63 -3.32 -10.34 -3.51
CA TYR A 63 -2.64 -9.17 -2.94
C TYR A 63 -2.53 -8.03 -3.95
N CYS A 64 -2.07 -8.31 -5.18
CA CYS A 64 -2.01 -7.32 -6.25
C CYS A 64 -3.40 -6.75 -6.55
N ALA A 65 -4.43 -7.59 -6.65
CA ALA A 65 -5.81 -7.16 -6.87
C ALA A 65 -6.28 -6.19 -5.78
N THR A 66 -6.03 -6.51 -4.50
CA THR A 66 -6.41 -5.61 -3.40
C THR A 66 -5.67 -4.28 -3.44
N LYS A 67 -4.39 -4.27 -3.83
CA LYS A 67 -3.61 -3.02 -3.95
C LYS A 67 -3.99 -2.20 -5.19
N HIS A 68 -4.40 -2.83 -6.29
CA HIS A 68 -5.04 -2.14 -7.41
C HIS A 68 -6.38 -1.52 -6.99
N ALA A 69 -7.16 -2.22 -6.16
CA ALA A 69 -8.39 -1.66 -5.59
C ALA A 69 -8.11 -0.43 -4.71
N VAL A 70 -7.07 -0.45 -3.85
CA VAL A 70 -6.65 0.73 -3.06
C VAL A 70 -6.31 1.92 -3.97
N ASN A 71 -5.59 1.67 -5.07
CA ASN A 71 -5.27 2.73 -6.04
C ASN A 71 -6.54 3.31 -6.68
N ALA A 72 -7.47 2.47 -7.12
CA ALA A 72 -8.74 2.92 -7.67
C ALA A 72 -9.58 3.70 -6.66
N ILE A 73 -9.68 3.21 -5.41
CA ILE A 73 -10.40 3.86 -4.31
C ILE A 73 -9.78 5.22 -4.00
N SER A 74 -8.45 5.33 -3.94
CA SER A 74 -7.75 6.60 -3.69
C SER A 74 -8.05 7.65 -4.78
N LYS A 75 -8.10 7.22 -6.03
CA LYS A 75 -8.50 8.08 -7.16
C LYS A 75 -9.96 8.51 -7.07
N ALA A 76 -10.87 7.58 -6.76
CA ALA A 76 -12.29 7.86 -6.57
C ALA A 76 -12.51 8.86 -5.42
N MET A 77 -11.85 8.65 -4.27
CA MET A 77 -11.90 9.60 -3.15
C MET A 77 -11.48 11.01 -3.56
N ARG A 78 -10.42 11.17 -4.38
CA ARG A 78 -10.02 12.50 -4.87
C ARG A 78 -11.09 13.18 -5.72
N ILE A 79 -11.80 12.41 -6.54
CA ILE A 79 -12.90 12.92 -7.36
C ILE A 79 -14.07 13.33 -6.47
N ASP A 80 -14.50 12.45 -5.57
CA ASP A 80 -15.67 12.66 -4.73
C ASP A 80 -15.46 13.80 -3.73
N LEU A 81 -14.25 13.97 -3.23
CA LEU A 81 -13.91 14.96 -2.20
C LEU A 81 -13.36 16.29 -2.77
N ASN A 82 -13.27 16.44 -4.07
CA ASN A 82 -12.64 17.61 -4.72
C ASN A 82 -13.18 18.96 -4.24
N LYS A 83 -14.50 19.04 -3.94
CA LYS A 83 -15.15 20.30 -3.50
C LYS A 83 -15.17 20.49 -1.99
N THR A 84 -14.56 19.59 -1.21
CA THR A 84 -14.67 19.57 0.25
C THR A 84 -13.46 20.15 0.96
N GLY A 85 -12.38 20.48 0.23
CA GLY A 85 -11.11 20.93 0.80
C GLY A 85 -10.24 19.80 1.39
N ILE A 86 -10.68 18.53 1.29
CA ILE A 86 -9.94 17.37 1.80
C ILE A 86 -8.94 16.90 0.75
N LYS A 87 -7.69 16.70 1.17
CA LYS A 87 -6.64 16.13 0.32
C LYS A 87 -6.66 14.60 0.40
N VAL A 88 -6.31 13.95 -0.70
CA VAL A 88 -6.14 12.48 -0.76
C VAL A 88 -4.85 12.15 -1.48
N SER A 89 -3.96 11.46 -0.78
CA SER A 89 -2.66 10.99 -1.29
C SER A 89 -2.59 9.48 -1.22
N GLU A 90 -1.78 8.89 -2.09
CA GLU A 90 -1.42 7.49 -2.05
C GLU A 90 0.10 7.35 -2.07
N ILE A 91 0.65 6.59 -1.13
CA ILE A 91 2.06 6.26 -1.09
C ILE A 91 2.20 4.78 -1.43
N ASN A 92 2.98 4.50 -2.48
CA ASN A 92 3.13 3.18 -3.06
C ASN A 92 4.56 2.66 -2.84
N PRO A 93 4.84 1.99 -1.69
CA PRO A 93 6.15 1.43 -1.44
C PRO A 93 6.42 0.21 -2.32
N GLY A 94 7.71 0.02 -2.66
CA GLY A 94 8.24 -1.27 -3.06
C GLY A 94 8.50 -2.15 -1.84
N LEU A 95 9.66 -2.82 -1.81
CA LEU A 95 10.03 -3.72 -0.73
C LEU A 95 10.51 -2.93 0.50
N VAL A 96 9.72 -2.97 1.57
CA VAL A 96 10.03 -2.41 2.89
C VAL A 96 10.24 -3.55 3.87
N GLU A 97 11.36 -3.57 4.56
CA GLU A 97 11.68 -4.57 5.58
C GLU A 97 10.89 -4.28 6.85
N THR A 98 9.88 -5.10 7.09
CA THR A 98 8.94 -5.04 8.22
C THR A 98 8.42 -6.45 8.49
N ASP A 99 7.49 -6.60 9.44
CA ASP A 99 6.79 -7.88 9.68
C ASP A 99 5.92 -8.37 8.53
N PHE A 100 5.84 -7.61 7.43
CA PHE A 100 5.03 -7.95 6.27
C PHE A 100 5.34 -9.35 5.71
N SER A 101 6.63 -9.68 5.58
CA SER A 101 7.06 -10.99 5.06
C SER A 101 6.79 -12.12 6.06
N ASN A 102 6.96 -11.87 7.37
CA ASN A 102 6.61 -12.82 8.42
C ASN A 102 5.12 -13.18 8.42
N VAL A 103 4.26 -12.17 8.30
CA VAL A 103 2.81 -12.35 8.19
C VAL A 103 2.45 -13.10 6.89
N ARG A 104 3.04 -12.71 5.75
CA ARG A 104 2.81 -13.34 4.44
C ARG A 104 3.13 -14.84 4.47
N PHE A 105 4.24 -15.21 5.08
CA PHE A 105 4.71 -16.60 5.13
C PHE A 105 4.30 -17.33 6.41
N LYS A 106 3.32 -16.80 7.16
CA LYS A 106 2.71 -17.44 8.33
C LYS A 106 3.75 -17.88 9.38
N GLY A 107 4.80 -17.07 9.57
CA GLY A 107 5.86 -17.31 10.55
C GLY A 107 7.03 -18.16 10.02
N ASP A 108 7.11 -18.45 8.73
CA ASP A 108 8.31 -19.03 8.13
C ASP A 108 9.39 -17.93 7.99
N ASN A 109 10.15 -17.75 9.06
CA ASN A 109 11.20 -16.74 9.16
C ASN A 109 12.27 -16.92 8.07
N ASN A 110 12.61 -18.15 7.71
CA ASN A 110 13.62 -18.42 6.69
C ASN A 110 13.19 -17.89 5.31
N ARG A 111 11.92 -18.02 4.96
CA ARG A 111 11.38 -17.46 3.72
C ARG A 111 11.28 -15.94 3.82
N ALA A 112 10.88 -15.40 4.96
CA ALA A 112 10.75 -13.97 5.18
C ALA A 112 12.09 -13.24 5.04
N GLU A 113 13.14 -13.74 5.67
CA GLU A 113 14.49 -13.18 5.60
C GLU A 113 15.08 -13.20 4.17
N LYS A 114 14.85 -14.29 3.44
CA LYS A 114 15.33 -14.41 2.03
C LYS A 114 14.80 -13.34 1.09
N VAL A 115 13.67 -12.72 1.41
CA VAL A 115 13.11 -11.62 0.60
C VAL A 115 14.09 -10.46 0.53
N TYR A 116 14.75 -10.14 1.65
CA TYR A 116 15.59 -8.95 1.81
C TYR A 116 17.08 -9.20 1.65
N LEU A 117 17.52 -10.45 1.41
CA LEU A 117 18.92 -10.78 1.22
C LEU A 117 19.49 -10.21 -0.07
N GLY A 118 20.73 -9.68 0.02
CA GLY A 118 21.52 -9.24 -1.13
C GLY A 118 21.24 -7.82 -1.61
N TYR A 119 20.43 -7.03 -0.91
CA TYR A 119 20.22 -5.61 -1.19
C TYR A 119 19.71 -4.87 0.06
N LYS A 120 19.79 -3.54 0.03
CA LYS A 120 19.22 -2.70 1.10
C LYS A 120 17.77 -2.38 0.76
N ALA A 121 16.84 -3.00 1.48
CA ALA A 121 15.41 -2.69 1.40
C ALA A 121 15.10 -1.31 2.02
N LEU A 122 13.93 -0.75 1.70
CA LEU A 122 13.41 0.39 2.44
C LEU A 122 13.11 -0.02 3.89
N GLN A 123 13.20 0.95 4.79
CA GLN A 123 12.79 0.81 6.19
C GLN A 123 11.48 1.56 6.42
N ALA A 124 10.79 1.27 7.53
CA ALA A 124 9.55 1.95 7.88
C ALA A 124 9.74 3.47 7.98
N ASP A 125 10.89 3.92 8.49
CA ASP A 125 11.24 5.33 8.63
C ASP A 125 11.34 6.04 7.26
N ASP A 126 11.84 5.37 6.21
CA ASP A 126 11.87 5.95 4.86
C ASP A 126 10.46 6.31 4.37
N ILE A 127 9.47 5.49 4.73
CA ILE A 127 8.07 5.74 4.38
C ILE A 127 7.46 6.82 5.27
N ALA A 128 7.80 6.84 6.56
CA ALA A 128 7.35 7.87 7.49
C ALA A 128 7.82 9.26 7.07
N ASP A 129 9.09 9.41 6.65
CA ASP A 129 9.64 10.67 6.14
C ASP A 129 8.89 11.17 4.89
N ILE A 130 8.52 10.26 3.99
CA ILE A 130 7.70 10.60 2.82
C ILE A 130 6.30 11.06 3.23
N ILE A 131 5.69 10.40 4.22
CA ILE A 131 4.38 10.80 4.76
C ILE A 131 4.49 12.21 5.36
N GLU A 132 5.50 12.47 6.18
CA GLU A 132 5.74 13.77 6.77
C GLU A 132 5.93 14.85 5.70
N PHE A 133 6.73 14.57 4.67
CA PHE A 133 6.89 15.47 3.54
C PHE A 133 5.55 15.80 2.86
N VAL A 134 4.70 14.82 2.63
CA VAL A 134 3.39 14.99 1.99
C VAL A 134 2.43 15.81 2.85
N ILE A 135 2.38 15.56 4.15
CA ILE A 135 1.51 16.28 5.10
C ILE A 135 1.87 17.76 5.17
N ASN A 136 3.16 18.07 5.18
CA ASN A 136 3.69 19.41 5.36
C ASN A 136 3.65 20.28 4.07
N ARG A 137 2.98 19.84 3.00
CA ARG A 137 2.81 20.67 1.81
C ARG A 137 1.75 21.76 2.04
N PRO A 138 1.91 22.93 1.41
CA PRO A 138 0.92 24.01 1.48
C PRO A 138 -0.51 23.52 1.19
N SER A 139 -1.51 24.19 1.73
CA SER A 139 -2.92 23.73 1.66
C SER A 139 -3.42 23.52 0.23
N HIS A 140 -2.96 24.32 -0.73
CA HIS A 140 -3.32 24.22 -2.15
C HIS A 140 -2.56 23.12 -2.90
N VAL A 141 -1.56 22.47 -2.26
CA VAL A 141 -0.77 21.39 -2.88
C VAL A 141 -1.26 20.05 -2.38
N ASN A 142 -1.68 19.20 -3.31
CA ASN A 142 -1.98 17.79 -3.06
C ASN A 142 -1.02 16.90 -3.86
N ILE A 143 -0.07 16.26 -3.17
CA ILE A 143 0.74 15.22 -3.80
C ILE A 143 -0.11 13.97 -3.88
N ALA A 144 -0.65 13.72 -5.06
CA ALA A 144 -1.69 12.71 -5.25
C ALA A 144 -1.20 11.27 -5.15
N ASP A 145 0.05 11.02 -5.58
CA ASP A 145 0.60 9.68 -5.74
C ASP A 145 2.13 9.71 -5.72
N ILE A 146 2.73 8.85 -4.90
CA ILE A 146 4.18 8.67 -4.82
C ILE A 146 4.52 7.19 -4.88
N LEU A 147 5.41 6.82 -5.80
CA LEU A 147 6.07 5.51 -5.83
C LEU A 147 7.45 5.64 -5.17
N VAL A 148 7.72 4.79 -4.18
CA VAL A 148 8.99 4.76 -3.44
C VAL A 148 9.59 3.37 -3.53
N LEU A 149 10.77 3.25 -4.13
CA LEU A 149 11.44 1.96 -4.35
C LEU A 149 12.82 1.94 -3.68
N PRO A 150 13.29 0.78 -3.20
CA PRO A 150 14.71 0.59 -2.95
C PRO A 150 15.49 0.91 -4.23
N LYS A 151 16.67 1.49 -4.12
CA LYS A 151 17.54 1.78 -5.27
C LYS A 151 17.77 0.55 -6.15
N SER A 152 17.79 -0.64 -5.55
CA SER A 152 18.03 -1.92 -6.22
C SER A 152 16.81 -2.52 -6.88
N GLN A 153 15.61 -1.98 -6.64
CA GLN A 153 14.36 -2.51 -7.18
C GLN A 153 13.91 -1.71 -8.41
N ALA A 154 13.84 -2.36 -9.56
CA ALA A 154 13.34 -1.74 -10.79
C ALA A 154 11.84 -2.01 -11.01
N THR A 155 11.38 -3.24 -10.72
CA THR A 155 9.97 -3.67 -10.81
C THR A 155 9.63 -4.58 -9.63
N SER A 156 8.40 -5.08 -9.57
CA SER A 156 7.98 -6.06 -8.55
C SER A 156 8.79 -7.37 -8.59
N SER A 157 9.42 -7.70 -9.72
CA SER A 157 10.17 -8.95 -9.96
C SER A 157 11.65 -8.74 -10.27
N ILE A 158 12.07 -7.52 -10.63
CA ILE A 158 13.46 -7.23 -11.00
C ILE A 158 14.14 -6.47 -9.87
N ILE A 159 15.01 -7.16 -9.15
CA ILE A 159 15.79 -6.62 -8.03
C ILE A 159 17.26 -6.98 -8.28
N ASN A 160 18.13 -5.96 -8.27
CA ASN A 160 19.57 -6.16 -8.34
C ASN A 160 20.08 -6.60 -6.96
N LYS A 161 20.46 -7.86 -6.86
CA LYS A 161 21.04 -8.48 -5.64
C LYS A 161 22.53 -8.69 -5.84
N ASN A 162 23.31 -8.28 -4.85
CA ASN A 162 24.77 -8.50 -4.81
C ASN A 162 25.08 -9.88 -4.24
#